data_3ba9a69b05cd10445490005c221de848
#
_entry.id   3ba9a69b05cd10445490005c221de848
#
_cell.length_a   1.000
_cell.length_b   1.000
_cell.length_c   1.000
_cell.angle_alpha   90.00
_cell.angle_beta   90.00
_cell.angle_gamma   90.00
#
_symmetry.space_group_name_H-M   'P 1'
#
loop_
_entity.id
_entity.type
_entity.pdbx_description
1 polymer ?
#
loop_
_entity_poly.entity_id
_entity_poly.type
_entity_poly.pdbx_seq_one_letter_code
_entity_poly.pdbx_strand_id
1 'polypeptide(L)'
;MAHLAERHAGLLPDDANARARAITWLFAALNTEPPILDLAIARVLERDKPWYEKRLPVVETRVRDRLRELSARLDDAEWLDGTFSVGDLMMVAVLLRLKPSGMLDECPNLSAYVSRGEARPAYRRAFDAQLAVVTGKSLTG
;
A
#
# COMPACT_ATOMS: atom_id res chain seq x y z
N MET A 1 10.50 9.02 -4.48
CA MET A 1 10.16 8.74 -3.04
C MET A 1 11.35 8.94 -2.10
N ALA A 2 12.51 8.34 -2.33
CA ALA A 2 13.67 8.51 -1.44
C ALA A 2 14.07 9.98 -1.25
N HIS A 3 14.13 10.77 -2.31
CA HIS A 3 14.45 12.21 -2.24
C HIS A 3 13.41 13.04 -1.46
N LEU A 4 12.13 12.69 -1.55
CA LEU A 4 11.08 13.33 -0.75
C LEU A 4 11.22 12.94 0.73
N ALA A 5 11.55 11.68 1.00
CA ALA A 5 11.75 11.19 2.35
C ALA A 5 12.95 11.84 3.05
N GLU A 6 14.00 12.20 2.30
CA GLU A 6 15.16 12.95 2.82
C GLU A 6 14.82 14.37 3.27
N ARG A 7 13.80 14.98 2.66
CA ARG A 7 13.34 16.35 2.97
C ARG A 7 12.30 16.41 4.07
N HIS A 8 11.70 15.28 4.44
CA HIS A 8 10.65 15.22 5.45
C HIS A 8 11.11 14.41 6.65
N ALA A 9 11.28 15.07 7.78
CA ALA A 9 11.63 14.44 9.03
C ALA A 9 10.67 13.30 9.39
N GLY A 10 11.20 12.16 9.85
CA GLY A 10 10.43 11.01 10.30
C GLY A 10 10.06 9.99 9.22
N LEU A 11 10.43 10.21 7.94
CA LEU A 11 10.22 9.21 6.88
C LEU A 11 11.43 8.28 6.68
N LEU A 12 12.64 8.80 6.88
CA LEU A 12 13.85 8.01 6.91
C LEU A 12 14.55 8.20 8.25
N PRO A 13 14.90 7.11 8.94
CA PRO A 13 15.71 7.18 10.18
C PRO A 13 17.10 7.78 9.94
N ASP A 14 17.67 8.39 10.97
CA ASP A 14 19.03 8.92 10.91
C ASP A 14 20.08 7.80 11.05
N ASP A 15 19.77 6.73 11.80
CA ASP A 15 20.63 5.55 11.91
C ASP A 15 20.76 4.84 10.57
N ALA A 16 22.00 4.57 10.14
CA ALA A 16 22.31 3.99 8.85
C ALA A 16 21.66 2.61 8.62
N ASN A 17 21.61 1.76 9.63
CA ASN A 17 21.02 0.43 9.54
C ASN A 17 19.48 0.50 9.46
N ALA A 18 18.87 1.33 10.28
CA ALA A 18 17.43 1.56 10.25
C ALA A 18 17.01 2.20 8.91
N ARG A 19 17.81 3.13 8.39
CA ARG A 19 17.62 3.75 7.09
C ARG A 19 17.66 2.71 5.95
N ALA A 20 18.65 1.81 5.98
CA ALA A 20 18.76 0.72 5.00
C ALA A 20 17.53 -0.20 5.05
N ARG A 21 17.02 -0.54 6.24
CA ARG A 21 15.79 -1.35 6.39
C ARG A 21 14.56 -0.62 5.87
N ALA A 22 14.41 0.67 6.13
CA ALA A 22 13.31 1.48 5.61
C ALA A 22 13.31 1.50 4.07
N ILE A 23 14.47 1.62 3.44
CA ILE A 23 14.64 1.55 1.98
C ILE A 23 14.32 0.14 1.47
N THR A 24 14.72 -0.92 2.17
CA THR A 24 14.36 -2.29 1.82
C THR A 24 12.84 -2.48 1.80
N TRP A 25 12.13 -1.93 2.77
CA TRP A 25 10.66 -1.97 2.82
C TRP A 25 10.01 -1.14 1.71
N LEU A 26 10.63 -0.04 1.30
CA LEU A 26 10.18 0.71 0.12
C LEU A 26 10.22 -0.15 -1.14
N PHE A 27 11.32 -0.88 -1.37
CA PHE A 27 11.42 -1.81 -2.50
C PHE A 27 10.46 -2.99 -2.38
N ALA A 28 10.25 -3.51 -1.18
CA ALA A 28 9.26 -4.57 -0.95
C ALA A 28 7.83 -4.10 -1.32
N ALA A 29 7.47 -2.86 -1.00
CA ALA A 29 6.20 -2.28 -1.40
C ALA A 29 6.07 -2.17 -2.92
N LEU A 30 7.10 -1.70 -3.61
CA LEU A 30 7.13 -1.62 -5.07
C LEU A 30 7.03 -3.00 -5.74
N ASN A 31 7.60 -4.05 -5.13
CA ASN A 31 7.48 -5.42 -5.61
C ASN A 31 6.12 -6.08 -5.29
N THR A 32 5.37 -5.51 -4.36
CA THR A 32 4.01 -5.95 -4.03
C THR A 32 2.97 -5.38 -5.01
N GLU A 33 3.25 -4.24 -5.63
CA GLU A 33 2.34 -3.54 -6.53
C GLU A 33 1.99 -4.33 -7.81
N PRO A 34 2.92 -4.98 -8.56
CA PRO A 34 2.61 -5.62 -9.83
C PRO A 34 1.51 -6.68 -9.77
N PRO A 35 1.48 -7.64 -8.84
CA PRO A 35 0.38 -8.59 -8.77
C PRO A 35 -0.97 -7.93 -8.42
N ILE A 36 -0.97 -6.83 -7.67
CA ILE A 36 -2.19 -6.07 -7.37
C ILE A 36 -2.70 -5.35 -8.62
N LEU A 37 -1.79 -4.78 -9.40
CA LEU A 37 -2.13 -4.15 -10.68
C LEU A 37 -2.65 -5.17 -11.68
N ASP A 38 -2.03 -6.34 -11.79
CA ASP A 38 -2.51 -7.46 -12.62
C ASP A 38 -3.94 -7.87 -12.27
N LEU A 39 -4.27 -7.93 -10.98
CA LEU A 39 -5.62 -8.22 -10.52
C LEU A 39 -6.62 -7.14 -10.95
N ALA A 40 -6.25 -5.87 -10.82
CA ALA A 40 -7.09 -4.75 -11.25
C ALA A 40 -7.32 -4.79 -12.77
N ILE A 41 -6.28 -5.04 -13.55
CA ILE A 41 -6.35 -5.19 -15.02
C ILE A 41 -7.29 -6.35 -15.38
N ALA A 42 -7.10 -7.52 -14.78
CA ALA A 42 -7.94 -8.68 -15.03
C ALA A 42 -9.43 -8.38 -14.77
N ARG A 43 -9.74 -7.78 -13.62
CA ARG A 43 -11.12 -7.49 -13.23
C ARG A 43 -11.79 -6.37 -13.99
N VAL A 44 -11.04 -5.38 -14.48
CA VAL A 44 -11.58 -4.18 -15.13
C VAL A 44 -11.52 -4.29 -16.65
N LEU A 45 -10.39 -4.72 -17.21
CA LEU A 45 -10.13 -4.69 -18.64
C LEU A 45 -10.28 -6.04 -19.34
N GLU A 46 -10.14 -7.16 -18.61
CA GLU A 46 -10.13 -8.49 -19.21
C GLU A 46 -11.43 -9.28 -18.95
N ARG A 47 -12.42 -8.69 -18.29
CA ARG A 47 -13.67 -9.37 -17.89
C ARG A 47 -14.38 -10.03 -19.06
N ASP A 48 -14.35 -9.43 -20.25
CA ASP A 48 -15.01 -9.92 -21.46
C ASP A 48 -14.12 -10.82 -22.33
N LYS A 49 -12.93 -11.15 -21.85
CA LYS A 49 -11.96 -11.95 -22.62
C LYS A 49 -12.17 -13.45 -22.38
N PRO A 50 -11.97 -14.29 -23.42
CA PRO A 50 -12.19 -15.74 -23.31
C PRO A 50 -11.27 -16.45 -22.31
N TRP A 51 -10.16 -15.82 -21.92
CA TRP A 51 -9.22 -16.35 -20.92
C TRP A 51 -9.50 -15.89 -19.48
N TYR A 52 -10.44 -14.99 -19.27
CA TYR A 52 -10.69 -14.36 -17.96
C TYR A 52 -10.90 -15.37 -16.84
N GLU A 53 -11.81 -16.34 -17.02
CA GLU A 53 -12.14 -17.33 -16.01
C GLU A 53 -10.96 -18.21 -15.62
N LYS A 54 -10.02 -18.45 -16.55
CA LYS A 54 -8.80 -19.21 -16.28
C LYS A 54 -7.71 -18.36 -15.66
N ARG A 55 -7.63 -17.09 -16.04
CA ARG A 55 -6.59 -16.17 -15.56
C ARG A 55 -6.89 -15.64 -14.16
N LEU A 56 -8.13 -15.30 -13.86
CA LEU A 56 -8.51 -14.65 -12.61
C LEU A 56 -8.04 -15.42 -11.36
N PRO A 57 -8.26 -16.73 -11.21
CA PRO A 57 -7.80 -17.48 -10.05
C PRO A 57 -6.28 -17.44 -9.88
N VAL A 58 -5.53 -17.38 -10.97
CA VAL A 58 -4.06 -17.33 -10.95
C VAL A 58 -3.58 -16.00 -10.39
N VAL A 59 -4.12 -14.89 -10.87
CA VAL A 59 -3.74 -13.56 -10.35
C VAL A 59 -4.22 -13.36 -8.91
N GLU A 60 -5.40 -13.83 -8.55
CA GLU A 60 -5.88 -13.80 -7.16
C GLU A 60 -4.98 -14.59 -6.21
N THR A 61 -4.53 -15.77 -6.61
CA THR A 61 -3.61 -16.58 -5.81
C THR A 61 -2.30 -15.84 -5.57
N ARG A 62 -1.73 -15.20 -6.60
CA ARG A 62 -0.50 -14.41 -6.46
C ARG A 62 -0.66 -13.26 -5.47
N VAL A 63 -1.78 -12.57 -5.50
CA VAL A 63 -2.06 -11.50 -4.54
C VAL A 63 -2.19 -12.08 -3.13
N ARG A 64 -2.96 -13.16 -2.94
CA ARG A 64 -3.12 -13.81 -1.62
C ARG A 64 -1.79 -14.29 -1.05
N ASP A 65 -0.92 -14.86 -1.87
CA ASP A 65 0.39 -15.31 -1.41
C ASP A 65 1.24 -14.13 -0.93
N ARG A 66 1.25 -13.00 -1.65
CA ARG A 66 1.91 -11.78 -1.20
C ARG A 66 1.33 -11.23 0.09
N LEU A 67 0.00 -11.22 0.22
CA LEU A 67 -0.65 -10.76 1.45
C LEU A 67 -0.32 -11.66 2.64
N ARG A 68 -0.27 -12.98 2.45
CA ARG A 68 0.11 -13.92 3.51
C ARG A 68 1.56 -13.72 3.96
N GLU A 69 2.49 -13.57 3.01
CA GLU A 69 3.90 -13.28 3.32
C GLU A 69 4.04 -11.99 4.12
N LEU A 70 3.38 -10.92 3.69
CA LEU A 70 3.39 -9.64 4.36
C LEU A 70 2.70 -9.68 5.72
N SER A 71 1.56 -10.36 5.82
CA SER A 71 0.85 -10.57 7.08
C SER A 71 1.69 -11.31 8.10
N ALA A 72 2.37 -12.38 7.69
CA ALA A 72 3.28 -13.12 8.55
C ALA A 72 4.49 -12.28 8.98
N ARG A 73 4.99 -11.40 8.11
CA ARG A 73 6.11 -10.52 8.42
C ARG A 73 5.73 -9.37 9.35
N LEU A 74 4.54 -8.80 9.18
CA LEU A 74 4.02 -7.75 10.06
C LEU A 74 3.67 -8.31 11.44
N ASP A 75 3.06 -9.52 11.45
CA ASP A 75 2.58 -10.19 12.66
C ASP A 75 1.68 -9.25 13.48
N ASP A 76 2.03 -8.98 14.74
CA ASP A 76 1.33 -8.06 15.63
C ASP A 76 1.96 -6.66 15.71
N ALA A 77 3.01 -6.42 14.91
CA ALA A 77 3.71 -5.13 14.90
C ALA A 77 2.82 -4.00 14.37
N GLU A 78 3.04 -2.82 14.91
CA GLU A 78 2.34 -1.62 14.45
C GLU A 78 2.79 -1.19 13.05
N TRP A 79 4.10 -1.24 12.80
CA TRP A 79 4.75 -0.86 11.55
C TRP A 79 5.81 -1.89 11.15
N LEU A 80 6.17 -1.93 9.87
CA LEU A 80 7.05 -2.95 9.29
C LEU A 80 8.45 -3.05 9.93
N ASP A 81 8.97 -1.94 10.43
CA ASP A 81 10.27 -1.88 11.13
C ASP A 81 10.15 -1.22 12.53
N GLY A 82 9.00 -1.36 13.18
CA GLY A 82 8.74 -0.86 14.52
C GLY A 82 8.22 0.58 14.56
N THR A 83 8.86 1.50 13.85
CA THR A 83 8.43 2.89 13.70
C THR A 83 8.02 3.19 12.27
N PHE A 84 7.05 4.10 12.09
CA PHE A 84 6.61 4.50 10.76
C PHE A 84 7.74 5.04 9.91
N SER A 85 7.86 4.54 8.68
CA SER A 85 8.88 4.97 7.72
C SER A 85 8.31 5.12 6.32
N VAL A 86 9.16 5.51 5.37
CA VAL A 86 8.82 5.58 3.94
C VAL A 86 8.35 4.22 3.38
N GLY A 87 8.84 3.12 3.96
CA GLY A 87 8.38 1.78 3.60
C GLY A 87 6.91 1.56 3.91
N ASP A 88 6.46 1.98 5.11
CA ASP A 88 5.04 1.92 5.49
C ASP A 88 4.19 2.85 4.64
N LEU A 89 4.66 4.06 4.39
CA LEU A 89 3.96 5.02 3.54
C LEU A 89 3.64 4.42 2.16
N MET A 90 4.63 3.80 1.53
CA MET A 90 4.45 3.18 0.22
C MET A 90 3.62 1.90 0.30
N MET A 91 3.86 1.05 1.31
CA MET A 91 3.10 -0.20 1.45
C MET A 91 1.62 0.06 1.68
N VAL A 92 1.27 1.01 2.53
CA VAL A 92 -0.13 1.44 2.73
C VAL A 92 -0.74 1.92 1.42
N ALA A 93 -0.03 2.76 0.66
CA ALA A 93 -0.52 3.26 -0.64
C ALA A 93 -0.76 2.13 -1.65
N VAL A 94 0.10 1.13 -1.70
CA VAL A 94 -0.04 -0.05 -2.56
C VAL A 94 -1.22 -0.91 -2.14
N LEU A 95 -1.35 -1.22 -0.84
CA LEU A 95 -2.41 -2.07 -0.30
C LEU A 95 -3.81 -1.43 -0.40
N LEU A 96 -3.89 -0.10 -0.36
CA LEU A 96 -5.15 0.63 -0.53
C LEU A 96 -5.85 0.29 -1.85
N ARG A 97 -5.10 -0.06 -2.89
CA ARG A 97 -5.65 -0.49 -4.18
C ARG A 97 -6.45 -1.79 -4.11
N LEU A 98 -6.27 -2.58 -3.05
CA LEU A 98 -7.00 -3.84 -2.82
C LEU A 98 -8.34 -3.64 -2.09
N LYS A 99 -8.62 -2.47 -1.52
CA LYS A 99 -9.89 -2.23 -0.80
C LYS A 99 -11.14 -2.62 -1.60
N PRO A 100 -11.27 -2.24 -2.90
CA PRO A 100 -12.45 -2.61 -3.66
C PRO A 100 -12.60 -4.11 -3.87
N SER A 101 -11.54 -4.89 -3.76
CA SER A 101 -11.56 -6.35 -3.97
C SER A 101 -12.05 -7.14 -2.76
N GLY A 102 -11.98 -6.55 -1.56
CA GLY A 102 -12.22 -7.25 -0.29
C GLY A 102 -11.10 -8.20 0.15
N MET A 103 -10.07 -8.40 -0.67
CA MET A 103 -8.99 -9.37 -0.38
C MET A 103 -8.12 -8.96 0.81
N LEU A 104 -8.04 -7.66 1.09
CA LEU A 104 -7.29 -7.15 2.24
C LEU A 104 -7.90 -7.64 3.56
N ASP A 105 -9.21 -7.80 3.62
CA ASP A 105 -9.94 -8.24 4.81
C ASP A 105 -9.72 -9.73 5.14
N GLU A 106 -9.19 -10.50 4.20
CA GLU A 106 -8.74 -11.88 4.44
C GLU A 106 -7.53 -11.92 5.41
N CYS A 107 -6.82 -10.79 5.59
CA CYS A 107 -5.70 -10.63 6.51
C CYS A 107 -6.00 -9.47 7.49
N PRO A 108 -6.64 -9.74 8.65
CA PRO A 108 -7.11 -8.71 9.58
C PRO A 108 -6.01 -7.75 10.07
N ASN A 109 -4.79 -8.25 10.29
CA ASN A 109 -3.66 -7.41 10.68
C ASN A 109 -3.24 -6.42 9.58
N LEU A 110 -3.33 -6.81 8.31
CA LEU A 110 -3.07 -5.91 7.18
C LEU A 110 -4.18 -4.88 7.01
N SER A 111 -5.44 -5.28 7.20
CA SER A 111 -6.57 -4.35 7.18
C SER A 111 -6.43 -3.30 8.28
N ALA A 112 -6.05 -3.71 9.49
CA ALA A 112 -5.77 -2.80 10.61
C ALA A 112 -4.54 -1.90 10.32
N TYR A 113 -3.50 -2.44 9.73
CA TYR A 113 -2.30 -1.70 9.33
C TYR A 113 -2.62 -0.59 8.32
N VAL A 114 -3.39 -0.89 7.28
CA VAL A 114 -3.82 0.10 6.28
C VAL A 114 -4.69 1.18 6.93
N SER A 115 -5.66 0.79 7.76
CA SER A 115 -6.52 1.74 8.49
C SER A 115 -5.71 2.69 9.39
N ARG A 116 -4.67 2.17 10.04
CA ARG A 116 -3.73 2.96 10.85
C ARG A 116 -2.95 3.96 10.00
N GLY A 117 -2.52 3.57 8.81
CA GLY A 117 -1.87 4.45 7.85
C GLY A 117 -2.78 5.59 7.39
N GLU A 118 -4.03 5.26 7.04
CA GLU A 118 -5.04 6.25 6.63
C GLU A 118 -5.44 7.21 7.75
N ALA A 119 -5.37 6.77 9.01
CA ALA A 119 -5.67 7.61 10.17
C ALA A 119 -4.59 8.68 10.45
N ARG A 120 -3.41 8.58 9.83
CA ARG A 120 -2.34 9.56 10.02
C ARG A 120 -2.76 10.95 9.50
N PRO A 121 -2.52 12.01 10.28
CA PRO A 121 -2.93 13.37 9.88
C PRO A 121 -2.35 13.82 8.52
N ALA A 122 -1.11 13.42 8.22
CA ALA A 122 -0.47 13.74 6.94
C ALA A 122 -1.19 13.08 5.75
N TYR A 123 -1.64 11.82 5.91
CA TYR A 123 -2.42 11.13 4.89
C TYR A 123 -3.76 11.84 4.66
N ARG A 124 -4.47 12.17 5.71
CA ARG A 124 -5.77 12.86 5.63
C ARG A 124 -5.65 14.20 4.91
N ARG A 125 -4.66 15.01 5.28
CA ARG A 125 -4.41 16.30 4.59
C ARG A 125 -4.13 16.11 3.10
N ALA A 126 -3.31 15.12 2.74
CA ALA A 126 -2.99 14.82 1.33
C ALA A 126 -4.23 14.33 0.56
N PHE A 127 -5.05 13.47 1.17
CA PHE A 127 -6.29 12.97 0.58
C PHE A 127 -7.29 14.10 0.36
N ASP A 128 -7.52 14.95 1.35
CA ASP A 128 -8.44 16.09 1.26
C ASP A 128 -8.01 17.07 0.18
N ALA A 129 -6.70 17.34 0.07
CA ALA A 129 -6.14 18.18 -0.97
C ALA A 129 -6.37 17.61 -2.38
N GLN A 130 -6.15 16.32 -2.57
CA GLN A 130 -6.44 15.66 -3.85
C GLN A 130 -7.93 15.66 -4.18
N LEU A 131 -8.78 15.36 -3.20
CA LEU A 131 -10.23 15.37 -3.38
C LEU A 131 -10.73 16.75 -3.79
N ALA A 132 -10.22 17.82 -3.19
CA ALA A 132 -10.56 19.18 -3.54
C ALA A 132 -10.24 19.50 -5.00
N VAL A 133 -9.08 19.07 -5.50
CA VAL A 133 -8.69 19.25 -6.91
C VAL A 133 -9.64 18.50 -7.85
N VAL A 134 -9.94 17.22 -7.55
CA VAL A 134 -10.79 16.37 -8.39
C VAL A 134 -12.25 16.85 -8.40
N THR A 135 -12.74 17.36 -7.27
CA THR A 135 -14.12 17.85 -7.14
C THR A 135 -14.31 19.33 -7.49
N GLY A 136 -13.23 20.03 -7.85
CA GLY A 136 -13.27 21.48 -8.13
C GLY A 136 -13.58 22.36 -6.92
N LYS A 137 -13.49 21.81 -5.70
CA LYS A 137 -13.66 22.57 -4.46
C LYS A 137 -12.34 23.22 -4.09
N SER A 138 -12.32 24.58 -4.06
CA SER A 138 -11.16 25.32 -3.57
C SER A 138 -10.94 25.09 -2.08
N LEU A 139 -9.68 24.85 -1.67
CA LEU A 139 -9.28 24.78 -0.26
C LEU A 139 -9.12 26.19 0.36
N THR A 140 -9.91 27.16 -0.07
CA THR A 140 -9.92 28.51 0.49
C THR A 140 -10.89 28.56 1.67
N GLY A 141 -10.35 28.47 2.85
CA GLY A 141 -10.97 28.70 4.14
C GLY A 141 -9.88 28.90 5.17
#